data_b5d0ad783a46183988bba164e126f3f5
#
_entry.id   b5d0ad783a46183988bba164e126f3f5
#
_cell.length_a   1.000
_cell.length_b   1.000
_cell.length_c   1.000
_cell.angle_alpha   90.00
_cell.angle_beta   90.00
_cell.angle_gamma   90.00
#
_symmetry.space_group_name_H-M   'P 1'
#
loop_
_entity.id
_entity.type
_entity.pdbx_description
1 polymer ?
#
loop_
_entity_poly.entity_id
_entity_poly.type
_entity_poly.pdbx_seq_one_letter_code
_entity_poly.pdbx_strand_id
1 'polypeptide(L)'
;MVTCMSSKRQPITYKGRSLGILTLTVAQLLIGAIHVTVGLTLLAAEISLRQGSLAYAVYTVAFGVLVLVFASFIWQGKKAGWVGTVAVSLFVTFADALTVSGLPSIPGIPTFAAPTEIGYSVIVMVYLFLPHVRRIFFG
;
A
#
# COMPACT_ATOMS: atom_id res chain seq x y z
N MET A 1 -4.14 30.82 39.84
CA MET A 1 -4.01 30.86 38.37
C MET A 1 -3.04 29.76 37.96
N VAL A 2 -3.55 28.58 37.65
CA VAL A 2 -2.72 27.38 37.35
C VAL A 2 -2.57 27.29 35.83
N THR A 3 -1.38 27.63 35.35
CA THR A 3 -1.04 27.54 33.92
C THR A 3 -0.85 26.05 33.55
N CYS A 4 -1.87 25.48 32.90
CA CYS A 4 -1.80 24.11 32.39
C CYS A 4 -0.81 24.09 31.23
N MET A 5 0.45 23.68 31.49
CA MET A 5 1.45 23.44 30.48
C MET A 5 1.03 22.17 29.70
N SER A 6 0.35 22.37 28.57
CA SER A 6 0.12 21.33 27.60
C SER A 6 1.46 20.90 27.00
N SER A 7 2.02 19.82 27.53
CA SER A 7 3.21 19.17 26.97
C SER A 7 2.85 18.63 25.60
N LYS A 8 3.10 19.40 24.55
CA LYS A 8 3.07 18.92 23.17
C LYS A 8 4.16 17.85 23.02
N ARG A 9 3.78 16.58 23.13
CA ARG A 9 4.67 15.47 22.77
C ARG A 9 5.13 15.67 21.33
N GLN A 10 6.40 15.98 21.15
CA GLN A 10 6.99 16.06 19.83
C GLN A 10 7.01 14.65 19.22
N PRO A 11 6.61 14.48 17.96
CA PRO A 11 6.70 13.18 17.31
C PRO A 11 8.17 12.73 17.22
N ILE A 12 8.41 11.47 17.51
CA ILE A 12 9.73 10.87 17.34
C ILE A 12 10.09 10.93 15.86
N THR A 13 11.22 11.57 15.53
CA THR A 13 11.65 11.78 14.14
C THR A 13 12.97 11.05 13.87
N TYR A 14 13.09 10.49 12.67
CA TYR A 14 14.32 9.95 12.13
C TYR A 14 14.74 10.79 10.92
N LYS A 15 15.93 11.41 10.96
CA LYS A 15 16.41 12.35 9.93
C LYS A 15 15.36 13.40 9.52
N GLY A 16 14.62 13.96 10.51
CA GLY A 16 13.59 14.97 10.26
C GLY A 16 12.26 14.43 9.72
N ARG A 17 12.10 13.11 9.59
CA ARG A 17 10.85 12.44 9.20
C ARG A 17 10.19 11.78 10.41
N SER A 18 8.85 11.75 10.44
CA SER A 18 8.14 11.01 11.49
C SER A 18 8.41 9.52 11.34
N LEU A 19 8.60 8.80 12.48
CA LEU A 19 8.81 7.35 12.46
C LEU A 19 7.69 6.62 11.73
N GLY A 20 6.44 7.11 11.81
CA GLY A 20 5.32 6.49 11.12
C GLY A 20 5.44 6.54 9.59
N ILE A 21 5.94 7.65 9.01
CA ILE A 21 6.22 7.72 7.57
C ILE A 21 7.34 6.76 7.18
N LEU A 22 8.40 6.65 8.00
CA LEU A 22 9.46 5.67 7.77
C LEU A 22 8.91 4.24 7.77
N THR A 23 8.14 3.88 8.80
CA THR A 23 7.55 2.53 8.92
C THR A 23 6.62 2.23 7.75
N LEU A 24 5.74 3.18 7.38
CA LEU A 24 4.86 3.03 6.23
C LEU A 24 5.65 2.81 4.94
N THR A 25 6.68 3.65 4.69
CA THR A 25 7.51 3.54 3.48
C THR A 25 8.22 2.20 3.43
N VAL A 26 8.83 1.74 4.53
CA VAL A 26 9.52 0.45 4.59
C VAL A 26 8.54 -0.70 4.34
N ALA A 27 7.36 -0.67 4.97
CA ALA A 27 6.33 -1.69 4.75
C ALA A 27 5.88 -1.73 3.28
N GLN A 28 5.64 -0.57 2.65
CA GLN A 28 5.29 -0.50 1.23
C GLN A 28 6.42 -0.99 0.31
N LEU A 29 7.68 -0.68 0.62
CA LEU A 29 8.82 -1.17 -0.15
C LEU A 29 8.92 -2.70 -0.09
N LEU A 30 8.74 -3.29 1.09
CA LEU A 30 8.75 -4.75 1.26
C LEU A 30 7.59 -5.41 0.50
N ILE A 31 6.37 -4.90 0.66
CA ILE A 31 5.18 -5.42 -0.01
C ILE A 31 5.31 -5.28 -1.53
N GLY A 32 5.72 -4.12 -2.02
CA GLY A 32 5.93 -3.90 -3.45
C GLY A 32 6.99 -4.83 -4.03
N ALA A 33 8.12 -5.03 -3.33
CA ALA A 33 9.17 -5.96 -3.77
C ALA A 33 8.68 -7.42 -3.81
N ILE A 34 7.92 -7.85 -2.81
CA ILE A 34 7.30 -9.18 -2.77
C ILE A 34 6.36 -9.37 -3.97
N HIS A 35 5.46 -8.40 -4.22
CA HIS A 35 4.52 -8.49 -5.33
C HIS A 35 5.21 -8.50 -6.70
N VAL A 36 6.24 -7.69 -6.91
CA VAL A 36 7.03 -7.74 -8.15
C VAL A 36 7.69 -9.11 -8.30
N THR A 37 8.31 -9.64 -7.27
CA THR A 37 8.99 -10.94 -7.33
C THR A 37 8.00 -12.07 -7.59
N VAL A 38 6.90 -12.12 -6.86
CA VAL A 38 5.84 -13.13 -7.04
C VAL A 38 5.21 -13.00 -8.42
N GLY A 39 4.86 -11.79 -8.84
CA GLY A 39 4.26 -11.55 -10.14
C GLY A 39 5.15 -11.94 -11.31
N LEU A 40 6.46 -11.67 -11.24
CA LEU A 40 7.42 -12.14 -12.26
C LEU A 40 7.56 -13.65 -12.26
N THR A 41 7.52 -14.30 -11.09
CA THR A 41 7.56 -15.76 -10.98
C THR A 41 6.31 -16.38 -11.62
N LEU A 42 5.13 -15.84 -11.33
CA LEU A 42 3.87 -16.26 -11.94
C LEU A 42 3.87 -16.05 -13.45
N LEU A 43 4.39 -14.92 -13.92
CA LEU A 43 4.49 -14.63 -15.35
C LEU A 43 5.43 -15.61 -16.06
N ALA A 44 6.57 -15.95 -15.46
CA ALA A 44 7.49 -16.95 -15.99
C ALA A 44 6.85 -18.35 -16.03
N ALA A 45 6.10 -18.73 -15.00
CA ALA A 45 5.37 -19.98 -14.95
C ALA A 45 4.28 -20.06 -16.03
N GLU A 46 3.53 -18.97 -16.25
CA GLU A 46 2.51 -18.91 -17.31
C GLU A 46 3.12 -19.04 -18.71
N ILE A 47 4.22 -18.34 -18.97
CA ILE A 47 4.91 -18.40 -20.27
C ILE A 47 5.50 -19.79 -20.52
N SER A 48 6.09 -20.43 -19.50
CA SER A 48 6.84 -21.69 -19.65
C SER A 48 5.95 -22.93 -19.57
N LEU A 49 4.95 -22.90 -18.68
CA LEU A 49 4.16 -24.07 -18.30
C LEU A 49 2.68 -23.96 -18.70
N ARG A 50 2.25 -22.76 -19.13
CA ARG A 50 0.83 -22.42 -19.38
C ARG A 50 -0.06 -22.72 -18.15
N GLN A 51 0.49 -22.49 -16.96
CA GLN A 51 -0.19 -22.73 -15.69
C GLN A 51 -0.43 -21.41 -14.96
N GLY A 52 -1.68 -21.08 -14.73
CA GLY A 52 -2.06 -19.92 -13.95
C GLY A 52 -2.94 -18.94 -14.72
N SER A 53 -2.88 -17.67 -14.31
CA SER A 53 -3.64 -16.59 -14.92
C SER A 53 -2.70 -15.46 -15.32
N LEU A 54 -2.57 -15.24 -16.61
CA LEU A 54 -1.80 -14.11 -17.14
C LEU A 54 -2.30 -12.77 -16.59
N ALA A 55 -3.64 -12.64 -16.46
CA ALA A 55 -4.24 -11.43 -15.90
C ALA A 55 -3.79 -11.18 -14.47
N TYR A 56 -3.77 -12.21 -13.63
CA TYR A 56 -3.30 -12.11 -12.25
C TYR A 56 -1.80 -11.83 -12.15
N ALA A 57 -0.98 -12.48 -12.96
CA ALA A 57 0.46 -12.25 -13.00
C ALA A 57 0.79 -10.80 -13.38
N VAL A 58 0.17 -10.26 -14.43
CA VAL A 58 0.34 -8.86 -14.86
C VAL A 58 -0.18 -7.89 -13.80
N TYR A 59 -1.36 -8.16 -13.22
CA TYR A 59 -1.90 -7.37 -12.13
C TYR A 59 -0.93 -7.28 -10.95
N THR A 60 -0.38 -8.41 -10.51
CA THR A 60 0.53 -8.51 -9.37
C THR A 60 1.83 -7.73 -9.59
N VAL A 61 2.41 -7.82 -10.80
CA VAL A 61 3.59 -7.02 -11.17
C VAL A 61 3.26 -5.54 -11.19
N ALA A 62 2.18 -5.15 -11.88
CA ALA A 62 1.78 -3.74 -12.00
C ALA A 62 1.48 -3.12 -10.63
N PHE A 63 0.75 -3.84 -9.78
CA PHE A 63 0.49 -3.43 -8.40
C PHE A 63 1.79 -3.23 -7.62
N GLY A 64 2.71 -4.21 -7.64
CA GLY A 64 3.99 -4.11 -6.95
C GLY A 64 4.80 -2.89 -7.40
N VAL A 65 4.88 -2.63 -8.70
CA VAL A 65 5.58 -1.45 -9.26
C VAL A 65 4.92 -0.15 -8.79
N LEU A 66 3.59 -0.05 -8.85
CA LEU A 66 2.87 1.14 -8.37
C LEU A 66 3.13 1.41 -6.89
N VAL A 67 3.09 0.37 -6.05
CA VAL A 67 3.39 0.49 -4.61
C VAL A 67 4.81 1.00 -4.39
N LEU A 68 5.82 0.50 -5.12
CA LEU A 68 7.21 0.97 -5.02
C LEU A 68 7.36 2.44 -5.43
N VAL A 69 6.73 2.83 -6.53
CA VAL A 69 6.75 4.22 -7.02
C VAL A 69 6.11 5.15 -5.99
N PHE A 70 4.92 4.82 -5.50
CA PHE A 70 4.23 5.67 -4.53
C PHE A 70 4.90 5.66 -3.15
N ALA A 71 5.53 4.54 -2.72
CA ALA A 71 6.36 4.51 -1.53
C ALA A 71 7.51 5.53 -1.60
N SER A 72 8.16 5.64 -2.77
CA SER A 72 9.22 6.64 -2.99
C SER A 72 8.68 8.08 -2.91
N PHE A 73 7.49 8.34 -3.42
CA PHE A 73 6.85 9.66 -3.33
C PHE A 73 6.34 9.97 -1.91
N ILE A 74 5.85 8.98 -1.16
CA ILE A 74 5.54 9.10 0.28
C ILE A 74 6.80 9.50 1.04
N TRP A 75 7.93 8.82 0.80
CA TRP A 75 9.21 9.17 1.41
C TRP A 75 9.64 10.60 1.11
N GLN A 76 9.40 11.08 -0.11
CA GLN A 76 9.70 12.45 -0.51
C GLN A 76 8.70 13.49 0.04
N GLY A 77 7.60 13.08 0.66
CA GLY A 77 6.54 13.97 1.13
C GLY A 77 5.70 14.59 0.00
N LYS A 78 5.69 13.97 -1.18
CA LYS A 78 4.95 14.48 -2.34
C LYS A 78 3.47 14.15 -2.23
N LYS A 79 2.60 15.10 -2.60
CA LYS A 79 1.13 14.90 -2.70
C LYS A 79 0.76 13.71 -3.58
N ALA A 80 1.50 13.50 -4.68
CA ALA A 80 1.30 12.37 -5.57
C ALA A 80 1.48 11.01 -4.87
N GLY A 81 2.40 10.90 -3.89
CA GLY A 81 2.56 9.70 -3.08
C GLY A 81 1.32 9.40 -2.24
N TRP A 82 0.77 10.42 -1.57
CA TRP A 82 -0.44 10.28 -0.79
C TRP A 82 -1.63 9.88 -1.67
N VAL A 83 -1.90 10.64 -2.74
CA VAL A 83 -3.02 10.38 -3.65
C VAL A 83 -2.90 9.02 -4.30
N GLY A 84 -1.71 8.68 -4.82
CA GLY A 84 -1.48 7.41 -5.49
C GLY A 84 -1.62 6.21 -4.56
N THR A 85 -1.08 6.28 -3.34
CA THR A 85 -1.23 5.21 -2.36
C THR A 85 -2.70 5.02 -1.97
N VAL A 86 -3.46 6.10 -1.74
CA VAL A 86 -4.89 6.00 -1.43
C VAL A 86 -5.66 5.40 -2.61
N ALA A 87 -5.40 5.84 -3.84
CA ALA A 87 -6.07 5.33 -5.03
C ALA A 87 -5.79 3.83 -5.23
N VAL A 88 -4.54 3.39 -5.10
CA VAL A 88 -4.16 1.98 -5.21
C VAL A 88 -4.80 1.15 -4.09
N SER A 89 -4.78 1.64 -2.84
CA SER A 89 -5.40 0.94 -1.71
C SER A 89 -6.91 0.78 -1.88
N LEU A 90 -7.61 1.80 -2.39
CA LEU A 90 -9.05 1.71 -2.71
C LEU A 90 -9.31 0.69 -3.81
N PHE A 91 -8.51 0.71 -4.88
CA PHE A 91 -8.66 -0.23 -5.99
C PHE A 91 -8.48 -1.67 -5.53
N VAL A 92 -7.40 -1.96 -4.77
CA VAL A 92 -7.13 -3.30 -4.22
C VAL A 92 -8.25 -3.73 -3.29
N THR A 93 -8.65 -2.89 -2.35
CA THR A 93 -9.75 -3.20 -1.42
C THR A 93 -11.04 -3.55 -2.18
N PHE A 94 -11.33 -2.83 -3.26
CA PHE A 94 -12.51 -3.10 -4.08
C PHE A 94 -12.39 -4.43 -4.85
N ALA A 95 -11.27 -4.68 -5.52
CA ALA A 95 -11.02 -5.92 -6.27
C ALA A 95 -11.07 -7.16 -5.35
N ASP A 96 -10.45 -7.06 -4.18
CA ASP A 96 -10.43 -8.13 -3.20
C ASP A 96 -11.79 -8.36 -2.54
N ALA A 97 -12.55 -7.29 -2.28
CA ALA A 97 -13.91 -7.41 -1.77
C ALA A 97 -14.83 -8.14 -2.77
N LEU A 98 -14.69 -7.87 -4.07
CA LEU A 98 -15.40 -8.63 -5.11
C LEU A 98 -14.98 -10.11 -5.08
N THR A 99 -13.68 -10.39 -4.98
CA THR A 99 -13.15 -11.76 -4.91
C THR A 99 -13.71 -12.53 -3.71
N VAL A 100 -13.69 -11.92 -2.51
CA VAL A 100 -14.23 -12.54 -1.29
C VAL A 100 -15.75 -12.76 -1.38
N SER A 101 -16.46 -11.84 -2.05
CA SER A 101 -17.91 -11.95 -2.25
C SER A 101 -18.29 -12.95 -3.35
N GLY A 102 -17.35 -13.56 -4.04
CA GLY A 102 -17.61 -14.47 -5.17
C GLY A 102 -18.13 -13.77 -6.42
N LEU A 103 -18.01 -12.45 -6.48
CA LEU A 103 -18.38 -11.65 -7.65
C LEU A 103 -17.25 -11.62 -8.69
N PRO A 104 -17.57 -11.34 -9.97
CA PRO A 104 -16.54 -11.22 -11.00
C PRO A 104 -15.49 -10.17 -10.61
N SER A 105 -14.24 -10.60 -10.57
CA SER A 105 -13.08 -9.77 -10.27
C SER A 105 -11.90 -10.15 -11.20
N ILE A 106 -10.67 -9.83 -10.83
CA ILE A 106 -9.49 -10.24 -11.60
C ILE A 106 -9.33 -11.76 -11.50
N PRO A 107 -9.35 -12.51 -12.64
CA PRO A 107 -9.22 -13.95 -12.61
C PRO A 107 -7.87 -14.38 -12.01
N GLY A 108 -7.92 -15.29 -11.05
CA GLY A 108 -6.73 -15.86 -10.42
C GLY A 108 -6.32 -15.24 -9.09
N ILE A 109 -7.01 -14.19 -8.58
CA ILE A 109 -6.77 -13.69 -7.22
C ILE A 109 -7.10 -14.80 -6.21
N PRO A 110 -6.13 -15.19 -5.33
CA PRO A 110 -6.40 -16.20 -4.31
C PRO A 110 -7.33 -15.65 -3.23
N THR A 111 -8.46 -16.32 -3.00
CA THR A 111 -9.46 -15.90 -1.99
C THR A 111 -8.92 -15.85 -0.57
N PHE A 112 -7.87 -16.62 -0.25
CA PHE A 112 -7.24 -16.61 1.06
C PHE A 112 -6.31 -15.39 1.29
N ALA A 113 -5.78 -14.78 0.21
CA ALA A 113 -4.90 -13.60 0.30
C ALA A 113 -5.71 -12.30 0.42
N ALA A 114 -6.86 -12.22 -0.23
CA ALA A 114 -7.68 -11.02 -0.31
C ALA A 114 -8.03 -10.38 1.06
N PRO A 115 -8.42 -11.11 2.12
CA PRO A 115 -8.67 -10.50 3.42
C PRO A 115 -7.44 -9.80 4.03
N THR A 116 -6.25 -10.36 3.80
CA THR A 116 -4.99 -9.78 4.30
C THR A 116 -4.66 -8.49 3.57
N GLU A 117 -4.86 -8.45 2.26
CA GLU A 117 -4.62 -7.27 1.42
C GLU A 117 -5.62 -6.15 1.74
N ILE A 118 -6.90 -6.48 1.96
CA ILE A 118 -7.92 -5.55 2.45
C ILE A 118 -7.50 -4.95 3.79
N GLY A 119 -7.12 -5.79 4.76
CA GLY A 119 -6.70 -5.35 6.09
C GLY A 119 -5.52 -4.39 6.04
N TYR A 120 -4.49 -4.73 5.26
CA TYR A 120 -3.34 -3.85 5.03
C TYR A 120 -3.75 -2.51 4.40
N SER A 121 -4.53 -2.55 3.32
CA SER A 121 -4.98 -1.36 2.59
C SER A 121 -5.79 -0.42 3.48
N VAL A 122 -6.68 -0.96 4.32
CA VAL A 122 -7.46 -0.18 5.29
C VAL A 122 -6.55 0.49 6.32
N ILE A 123 -5.59 -0.24 6.89
CA ILE A 123 -4.62 0.31 7.86
C ILE A 123 -3.83 1.46 7.24
N VAL A 124 -3.33 1.28 6.02
CA VAL A 124 -2.58 2.31 5.28
C VAL A 124 -3.46 3.55 5.06
N MET A 125 -4.71 3.37 4.60
CA MET A 125 -5.64 4.48 4.40
C MET A 125 -5.92 5.22 5.70
N VAL A 126 -6.30 4.52 6.76
CA VAL A 126 -6.57 5.13 8.07
C VAL A 126 -5.37 5.96 8.53
N TYR A 127 -4.15 5.41 8.43
CA TYR A 127 -2.94 6.12 8.80
C TYR A 127 -2.71 7.38 7.96
N LEU A 128 -2.87 7.30 6.64
CA LEU A 128 -2.68 8.45 5.74
C LEU A 128 -3.70 9.57 5.96
N PHE A 129 -4.91 9.23 6.42
CA PHE A 129 -5.96 10.22 6.72
C PHE A 129 -5.81 10.88 8.09
N LEU A 130 -4.88 10.43 8.96
CA LEU A 130 -4.63 11.10 10.23
C LEU A 130 -4.21 12.56 10.00
N PRO A 131 -4.79 13.54 10.76
CA PRO A 131 -4.56 14.96 10.51
C PRO A 131 -3.07 15.37 10.51
N HIS A 132 -2.28 14.77 11.41
CA HIS A 132 -0.85 15.06 11.52
C HIS A 132 -0.05 14.48 10.33
N VAL A 133 -0.47 13.35 9.75
CA VAL A 133 0.15 12.76 8.57
C VAL A 133 -0.24 13.54 7.32
N ARG A 134 -1.53 13.84 7.17
CA ARG A 134 -2.04 14.61 6.03
C ARG A 134 -1.34 15.97 5.88
N ARG A 135 -1.04 16.65 7.00
CA ARG A 135 -0.31 17.93 6.99
C ARG A 135 1.09 17.83 6.36
N ILE A 136 1.73 16.67 6.38
CA ILE A 136 3.06 16.48 5.78
C ILE A 136 2.98 16.62 4.25
N PHE A 137 1.85 16.28 3.65
CA PHE A 137 1.64 16.29 2.20
C PHE A 137 0.92 17.55 1.69
N PHE A 138 0.11 18.20 2.55
CA PHE A 138 -0.80 19.28 2.15
C PHE A 138 -0.64 20.57 2.98
N GLY A 139 0.26 20.55 3.98
CA GLY A 139 0.52 21.67 4.89
C GLY A 139 1.33 22.81 4.35
#